data_2be8cf7b551cced37e360645e7a44b26
#
_entry.id   2be8cf7b551cced37e360645e7a44b26
#
_cell.length_a   1.000
_cell.length_b   1.000
_cell.length_c   1.000
_cell.angle_alpha   90.00
_cell.angle_beta   90.00
_cell.angle_gamma   90.00
#
_symmetry.space_group_name_H-M   'P 1'
#
loop_
_entity.id
_entity.type
_entity.pdbx_description
1 polymer ?
#
loop_
_entity_poly.entity_id
_entity_poly.type
_entity_poly.pdbx_seq_one_letter_code
_entity_poly.pdbx_strand_id
1 'polypeptide(L)'
;MFTYQQNKCAECLPCSIEQFRAMTQSRETASKIDEHRRLKACGRDAEAKAKKDSLPGCLYQTKEVLVTKGMAKYNDGQMGRWRLQSQCVLNGLVMCDFDHVANPKEKFEEIQKNFDLKALGIVLFFITPGGEGLKSVSIADINYNLVDNQKRLAKLFGLSIKIDKGCKDSSRLSYIPKWDDILYIDEERLFSYE
;
A
#
# COMPACT_ATOMS: atom_id res chain seq x y z
N MET A 1 13.30 3.79 -3.50
CA MET A 1 12.23 4.82 -3.74
C MET A 1 11.03 4.16 -4.42
N PHE A 2 9.80 4.63 -4.21
CA PHE A 2 8.57 4.13 -4.84
C PHE A 2 7.74 5.29 -5.42
N THR A 3 6.64 5.00 -6.11
CA THR A 3 5.78 6.03 -6.71
C THR A 3 4.48 6.20 -5.94
N TYR A 4 3.84 7.35 -6.08
CA TYR A 4 2.52 7.64 -5.52
C TYR A 4 1.60 8.30 -6.54
N GLN A 5 0.31 8.31 -6.25
CA GLN A 5 -0.71 9.09 -6.94
C GLN A 5 -1.49 9.91 -5.92
N GLN A 6 -1.80 11.16 -6.23
CA GLN A 6 -2.60 12.03 -5.38
C GLN A 6 -4.06 11.53 -5.21
N ASN A 7 -4.54 10.82 -6.19
CA ASN A 7 -5.79 10.05 -6.20
C ASN A 7 -5.70 9.01 -7.32
N LYS A 8 -6.65 8.09 -7.39
CA LYS A 8 -6.62 6.98 -8.36
C LYS A 8 -6.60 7.40 -9.85
N CYS A 9 -6.91 8.65 -10.16
CA CYS A 9 -6.96 9.20 -11.52
C CYS A 9 -5.77 10.09 -11.88
N ALA A 10 -4.91 10.42 -10.90
CA ALA A 10 -3.73 11.25 -11.11
C ALA A 10 -2.59 10.44 -11.77
N GLU A 11 -1.62 11.14 -12.34
CA GLU A 11 -0.37 10.52 -12.78
C GLU A 11 0.44 9.98 -11.60
N CYS A 12 1.30 8.99 -11.89
CA CYS A 12 2.26 8.47 -10.93
C CYS A 12 3.48 9.39 -10.84
N LEU A 13 3.84 9.76 -9.64
CA LEU A 13 4.98 10.63 -9.31
C LEU A 13 5.92 9.91 -8.34
N PRO A 14 7.23 10.23 -8.34
CA PRO A 14 8.15 9.74 -7.31
C PRO A 14 7.69 10.18 -5.93
N CYS A 15 7.79 9.28 -4.94
CA CYS A 15 7.43 9.55 -3.55
C CYS A 15 8.69 9.74 -2.71
N SER A 16 8.94 10.97 -2.23
CA SER A 16 9.97 11.22 -1.23
C SER A 16 9.43 10.92 0.19
N ILE A 17 10.36 10.88 1.18
CA ILE A 17 9.98 10.74 2.58
C ILE A 17 9.13 11.92 3.07
N GLU A 18 9.45 13.14 2.63
CA GLU A 18 8.68 14.35 2.96
C GLU A 18 7.27 14.26 2.38
N GLN A 19 7.15 13.80 1.12
CA GLN A 19 5.86 13.61 0.47
C GLN A 19 5.02 12.55 1.18
N PHE A 20 5.63 11.42 1.57
CA PHE A 20 4.95 10.36 2.31
C PHE A 20 4.45 10.86 3.67
N ARG A 21 5.31 11.55 4.44
CA ARG A 21 4.94 12.16 5.72
C ARG A 21 3.83 13.20 5.55
N ALA A 22 3.95 14.09 4.55
CA ALA A 22 2.93 15.10 4.26
C ALA A 22 1.56 14.46 3.99
N MET A 23 1.51 13.35 3.27
CA MET A 23 0.27 12.64 2.99
C MET A 23 -0.29 11.93 4.22
N THR A 24 0.53 11.19 4.96
CA THR A 24 0.10 10.35 6.10
C THR A 24 -0.24 11.18 7.35
N GLN A 25 0.45 12.30 7.57
CA GLN A 25 0.23 13.24 8.68
C GLN A 25 -0.81 14.32 8.37
N SER A 26 -1.35 14.34 7.14
CA SER A 26 -2.36 15.32 6.74
C SER A 26 -3.67 15.13 7.52
N ARG A 27 -4.18 16.23 8.09
CA ARG A 27 -5.51 16.27 8.72
C ARG A 27 -6.62 15.92 7.72
N GLU A 28 -6.47 16.32 6.46
CA GLU A 28 -7.42 16.00 5.41
C GLU A 28 -7.45 14.48 5.14
N THR A 29 -6.29 13.83 5.04
CA THR A 29 -6.18 12.38 4.89
C THR A 29 -6.82 11.65 6.07
N ALA A 30 -6.51 12.05 7.29
CA ALA A 30 -7.10 11.46 8.50
C ALA A 30 -8.63 11.60 8.50
N SER A 31 -9.14 12.80 8.22
CA SER A 31 -10.59 13.07 8.15
C SER A 31 -11.28 12.21 7.08
N LYS A 32 -10.68 12.05 5.89
CA LYS A 32 -11.23 11.19 4.83
C LYS A 32 -11.28 9.73 5.25
N ILE A 33 -10.26 9.22 5.95
CA ILE A 33 -10.21 7.85 6.44
C ILE A 33 -11.27 7.63 7.52
N ASP A 34 -11.37 8.53 8.49
CA ASP A 34 -12.35 8.42 9.58
C ASP A 34 -13.79 8.50 9.03
N GLU A 35 -14.05 9.38 8.06
CA GLU A 35 -15.34 9.46 7.38
C GLU A 35 -15.64 8.20 6.56
N HIS A 36 -14.65 7.64 5.86
CA HIS A 36 -14.79 6.36 5.18
C HIS A 36 -15.22 5.24 6.14
N ARG A 37 -14.56 5.12 7.29
CA ARG A 37 -14.90 4.13 8.33
C ARG A 37 -16.29 4.34 8.89
N ARG A 38 -16.64 5.60 9.18
CA ARG A 38 -18.00 5.97 9.67
C ARG A 38 -19.08 5.60 8.67
N LEU A 39 -18.91 5.95 7.39
CA LEU A 39 -19.86 5.63 6.33
C LEU A 39 -20.04 4.12 6.15
N LYS A 40 -18.95 3.37 6.20
CA LYS A 40 -18.95 1.90 6.12
C LYS A 40 -19.72 1.29 7.29
N ALA A 41 -19.49 1.76 8.51
CA ALA A 41 -20.21 1.30 9.71
C ALA A 41 -21.72 1.61 9.64
N CYS A 42 -22.13 2.65 8.89
CA CYS A 42 -23.53 2.98 8.64
C CYS A 42 -24.14 2.27 7.41
N GLY A 43 -23.42 1.33 6.76
CA GLY A 43 -23.89 0.63 5.56
C GLY A 43 -23.96 1.50 4.30
N ARG A 44 -23.33 2.69 4.29
CA ARG A 44 -23.30 3.63 3.15
C ARG A 44 -22.11 3.32 2.24
N ASP A 45 -22.06 2.11 1.68
CA ASP A 45 -20.88 1.56 0.99
C ASP A 45 -20.44 2.35 -0.23
N ALA A 46 -21.38 2.87 -1.03
CA ALA A 46 -21.05 3.68 -2.21
C ALA A 46 -20.33 4.98 -1.84
N GLU A 47 -20.81 5.65 -0.79
CA GLU A 47 -20.19 6.90 -0.31
C GLU A 47 -18.89 6.62 0.41
N ALA A 48 -18.81 5.55 1.20
CA ALA A 48 -17.56 5.08 1.80
C ALA A 48 -16.51 4.81 0.73
N LYS A 49 -16.89 4.11 -0.35
CA LYS A 49 -16.02 3.86 -1.49
C LYS A 49 -15.55 5.15 -2.16
N ALA A 50 -16.43 6.11 -2.39
CA ALA A 50 -16.06 7.40 -3.00
C ALA A 50 -15.04 8.16 -2.14
N LYS A 51 -15.18 8.14 -0.81
CA LYS A 51 -14.18 8.71 0.11
C LYS A 51 -12.84 8.00 0.01
N LYS A 52 -12.82 6.68 0.05
CA LYS A 52 -11.59 5.89 -0.13
C LYS A 52 -10.92 6.16 -1.46
N ASP A 53 -11.69 6.24 -2.55
CA ASP A 53 -11.20 6.49 -3.90
C ASP A 53 -10.59 7.91 -4.08
N SER A 54 -10.88 8.84 -3.16
CA SER A 54 -10.29 10.18 -3.13
C SER A 54 -8.99 10.29 -2.32
N LEU A 55 -8.57 9.20 -1.66
CA LEU A 55 -7.30 9.16 -0.92
C LEU A 55 -6.12 9.09 -1.89
N PRO A 56 -4.97 9.65 -1.52
CA PRO A 56 -3.72 9.33 -2.18
C PRO A 56 -3.35 7.87 -1.93
N GLY A 57 -2.47 7.35 -2.79
CA GLY A 57 -1.99 5.99 -2.65
C GLY A 57 -0.60 5.79 -3.23
N CYS A 58 0.08 4.76 -2.77
CA CYS A 58 1.43 4.41 -3.18
C CYS A 58 1.44 3.11 -4.00
N LEU A 59 2.38 3.03 -4.94
CA LEU A 59 2.77 1.81 -5.64
C LEU A 59 4.09 1.36 -5.02
N TYR A 60 4.03 0.71 -3.87
CA TYR A 60 5.24 0.37 -3.09
C TYR A 60 6.23 -0.51 -3.85
N GLN A 61 5.77 -1.33 -4.80
CA GLN A 61 6.58 -2.26 -5.57
C GLN A 61 7.18 -1.63 -6.84
N THR A 62 6.91 -0.35 -7.09
CA THR A 62 7.23 0.34 -8.35
C THR A 62 8.10 1.56 -8.10
N LYS A 63 9.33 1.54 -8.61
CA LYS A 63 10.28 2.65 -8.58
C LYS A 63 9.82 3.80 -9.49
N GLU A 64 9.38 3.44 -10.68
CA GLU A 64 8.98 4.37 -11.74
C GLU A 64 7.87 3.76 -12.59
N VAL A 65 6.98 4.61 -13.07
CA VAL A 65 6.03 4.27 -14.13
C VAL A 65 6.44 5.00 -15.41
N LEU A 66 6.71 4.25 -16.47
CA LEU A 66 7.13 4.81 -17.75
C LEU A 66 5.97 5.57 -18.41
N VAL A 67 6.31 6.60 -19.18
CA VAL A 67 5.33 7.39 -19.94
C VAL A 67 4.64 6.51 -20.97
N THR A 68 3.33 6.53 -20.98
CA THR A 68 2.50 5.77 -21.94
C THR A 68 1.22 6.52 -22.27
N LYS A 69 0.53 6.06 -23.31
CA LYS A 69 -0.80 6.57 -23.67
C LYS A 69 -1.84 6.06 -22.66
N GLY A 70 -2.67 6.96 -22.14
CA GLY A 70 -3.76 6.60 -21.23
C GLY A 70 -4.81 5.75 -21.94
N MET A 71 -5.35 4.78 -21.18
CA MET A 71 -6.37 3.83 -21.66
C MET A 71 -7.67 3.90 -20.85
N ALA A 72 -7.67 4.63 -19.73
CA ALA A 72 -8.85 4.80 -18.91
C ALA A 72 -9.65 6.03 -19.36
N LYS A 73 -10.96 6.02 -19.12
CA LYS A 73 -11.88 7.08 -19.53
C LYS A 73 -11.41 8.50 -19.15
N TYR A 74 -10.73 8.63 -17.99
CA TYR A 74 -10.28 9.93 -17.49
C TYR A 74 -8.94 10.40 -18.09
N ASN A 75 -8.20 9.52 -18.78
CA ASN A 75 -6.91 9.84 -19.40
C ASN A 75 -6.76 9.28 -20.81
N ASP A 76 -7.88 8.94 -21.47
CA ASP A 76 -7.86 8.31 -22.78
C ASP A 76 -7.12 9.17 -23.81
N GLY A 77 -6.15 8.55 -24.47
CA GLY A 77 -5.31 9.19 -25.46
C GLY A 77 -4.22 10.13 -24.92
N GLN A 78 -4.22 10.49 -23.64
CA GLN A 78 -3.24 11.41 -23.04
C GLN A 78 -1.91 10.68 -22.76
N MET A 79 -0.80 11.32 -23.08
CA MET A 79 0.54 10.82 -22.71
C MET A 79 0.84 11.19 -21.25
N GLY A 80 1.30 10.22 -20.46
CA GLY A 80 1.61 10.44 -19.05
C GLY A 80 2.09 9.16 -18.35
N ARG A 81 2.36 9.23 -17.05
CA ARG A 81 2.77 8.10 -16.22
C ARG A 81 1.54 7.42 -15.62
N TRP A 82 0.82 6.70 -16.45
CA TRP A 82 -0.42 6.02 -16.06
C TRP A 82 -0.14 4.62 -15.55
N ARG A 83 -0.85 4.21 -14.48
CA ARG A 83 -0.71 2.88 -13.86
C ARG A 83 -1.07 1.75 -14.83
N LEU A 84 -0.08 1.21 -15.50
CA LEU A 84 -0.16 -0.03 -16.28
C LEU A 84 0.97 -0.96 -15.83
N GLN A 85 0.67 -2.22 -15.55
CA GLN A 85 1.64 -3.19 -15.05
C GLN A 85 2.88 -3.30 -15.95
N SER A 86 2.67 -3.28 -17.28
CA SER A 86 3.75 -3.32 -18.27
C SER A 86 4.66 -2.09 -18.28
N GLN A 87 4.27 -1.01 -17.62
CA GLN A 87 5.01 0.26 -17.55
C GLN A 87 5.68 0.46 -16.18
N CYS A 88 5.47 -0.47 -15.24
CA CYS A 88 6.07 -0.39 -13.91
C CYS A 88 7.50 -0.94 -13.90
N VAL A 89 8.44 -0.12 -13.46
CA VAL A 89 9.81 -0.55 -13.14
C VAL A 89 9.84 -0.93 -11.67
N LEU A 90 10.18 -2.19 -11.37
CA LEU A 90 10.20 -2.70 -10.00
C LEU A 90 11.36 -2.11 -9.19
N ASN A 91 11.17 -1.99 -7.87
CA ASN A 91 12.16 -1.47 -6.93
C ASN A 91 12.68 -2.52 -5.93
N GLY A 92 12.30 -3.78 -6.06
CA GLY A 92 12.70 -4.82 -5.12
C GLY A 92 11.92 -4.84 -3.79
N LEU A 93 10.88 -4.01 -3.64
CA LEU A 93 9.95 -4.12 -2.52
C LEU A 93 8.80 -5.07 -2.85
N VAL A 94 8.28 -5.70 -1.81
CA VAL A 94 7.13 -6.62 -1.85
C VAL A 94 6.05 -6.07 -0.95
N MET A 95 4.84 -5.90 -1.46
CA MET A 95 3.67 -5.51 -0.68
C MET A 95 2.74 -6.71 -0.47
N CYS A 96 2.33 -6.95 0.76
CA CYS A 96 1.24 -7.85 1.10
C CYS A 96 0.05 -7.04 1.62
N ASP A 97 -1.15 -7.38 1.16
CA ASP A 97 -2.42 -6.83 1.65
C ASP A 97 -3.23 -7.97 2.24
N PHE A 98 -3.55 -7.87 3.51
CA PHE A 98 -4.29 -8.88 4.26
C PHE A 98 -5.67 -8.32 4.61
N ASP A 99 -6.69 -8.79 3.90
CA ASP A 99 -8.08 -8.35 4.09
C ASP A 99 -8.77 -9.10 5.23
N HIS A 100 -9.76 -8.46 5.83
CA HIS A 100 -10.63 -9.04 6.87
C HIS A 100 -9.86 -9.65 8.04
N VAL A 101 -8.83 -8.98 8.51
CA VAL A 101 -8.08 -9.35 9.72
C VAL A 101 -8.88 -8.87 10.93
N ALA A 102 -9.34 -9.81 11.75
CA ALA A 102 -9.94 -9.44 13.03
C ALA A 102 -8.87 -8.78 13.93
N ASN A 103 -9.19 -7.64 14.54
CA ASN A 103 -8.31 -6.91 15.44
C ASN A 103 -6.89 -6.69 14.84
N PRO A 104 -6.75 -5.90 13.76
CA PRO A 104 -5.47 -5.77 13.06
C PRO A 104 -4.30 -5.36 13.96
N LYS A 105 -4.56 -4.52 14.98
CA LYS A 105 -3.54 -4.08 15.92
C LYS A 105 -3.02 -5.23 16.80
N GLU A 106 -3.91 -6.01 17.37
CA GLU A 106 -3.55 -7.19 18.18
C GLU A 106 -2.79 -8.23 17.35
N LYS A 107 -3.23 -8.42 16.10
CA LYS A 107 -2.54 -9.32 15.16
C LYS A 107 -1.13 -8.84 14.83
N PHE A 108 -0.93 -7.55 14.67
CA PHE A 108 0.40 -6.97 14.50
C PHE A 108 1.26 -7.17 15.76
N GLU A 109 0.73 -6.93 16.95
CA GLU A 109 1.44 -7.14 18.22
C GLU A 109 1.88 -8.62 18.38
N GLU A 110 1.01 -9.57 17.99
CA GLU A 110 1.37 -11.00 17.92
C GLU A 110 2.55 -11.25 16.96
N ILE A 111 2.49 -10.67 15.75
CA ILE A 111 3.56 -10.81 14.75
C ILE A 111 4.86 -10.23 15.30
N GLN A 112 4.84 -9.01 15.84
CA GLN A 112 6.01 -8.32 16.38
C GLN A 112 6.64 -9.08 17.58
N LYS A 113 5.81 -9.74 18.37
CA LYS A 113 6.30 -10.57 19.50
C LYS A 113 7.03 -11.82 19.02
N ASN A 114 6.59 -12.40 17.90
CA ASN A 114 7.10 -13.68 17.40
C ASN A 114 8.24 -13.55 16.38
N PHE A 115 8.41 -12.37 15.78
CA PHE A 115 9.35 -12.18 14.68
C PHE A 115 10.14 -10.88 14.83
N ASP A 116 11.42 -10.93 14.49
CA ASP A 116 12.22 -9.73 14.24
C ASP A 116 11.84 -9.17 12.84
N LEU A 117 11.07 -8.10 12.86
CA LEU A 117 10.57 -7.46 11.62
C LEU A 117 11.72 -6.95 10.73
N LYS A 118 12.79 -6.44 11.35
CA LYS A 118 13.96 -5.93 10.64
C LYS A 118 14.72 -7.06 9.96
N ALA A 119 14.91 -8.18 10.64
CA ALA A 119 15.54 -9.37 10.07
C ALA A 119 14.71 -10.01 8.96
N LEU A 120 13.38 -9.91 9.02
CA LEU A 120 12.47 -10.35 7.95
C LEU A 120 12.44 -9.38 6.74
N GLY A 121 13.17 -8.26 6.82
CA GLY A 121 13.17 -7.25 5.77
C GLY A 121 11.92 -6.37 5.76
N ILE A 122 11.07 -6.40 6.78
CA ILE A 122 9.91 -5.52 6.86
C ILE A 122 10.38 -4.08 7.01
N VAL A 123 9.81 -3.19 6.20
CA VAL A 123 10.12 -1.74 6.21
C VAL A 123 8.90 -0.88 6.51
N LEU A 124 7.69 -1.41 6.34
CA LEU A 124 6.45 -0.71 6.70
C LEU A 124 5.37 -1.74 7.08
N PHE A 125 4.59 -1.42 8.12
CA PHE A 125 3.41 -2.18 8.49
C PHE A 125 2.31 -1.21 8.95
N PHE A 126 1.09 -1.36 8.44
CA PHE A 126 0.00 -0.44 8.78
C PHE A 126 -1.39 -1.08 8.68
N ILE A 127 -2.35 -0.47 9.39
CA ILE A 127 -3.77 -0.79 9.27
C ILE A 127 -4.32 -0.10 8.02
N THR A 128 -5.03 -0.85 7.17
CA THR A 128 -5.61 -0.30 5.95
C THR A 128 -6.64 0.80 6.24
N PRO A 129 -6.90 1.73 5.31
CA PRO A 129 -7.91 2.78 5.50
C PRO A 129 -9.28 2.27 5.92
N GLY A 130 -9.65 1.04 5.53
CA GLY A 130 -10.90 0.40 5.96
C GLY A 130 -10.95 -0.01 7.43
N GLY A 131 -9.80 -0.05 8.12
CA GLY A 131 -9.72 -0.45 9.53
C GLY A 131 -9.76 -1.96 9.78
N GLU A 132 -10.01 -2.78 8.76
CA GLU A 132 -10.23 -4.24 8.87
C GLU A 132 -9.18 -5.06 8.13
N GLY A 133 -8.04 -4.49 7.84
CA GLY A 133 -6.94 -5.16 7.15
C GLY A 133 -5.59 -4.66 7.60
N LEU A 134 -4.58 -5.45 7.31
CA LEU A 134 -3.18 -5.13 7.51
C LEU A 134 -2.45 -5.07 6.17
N LYS A 135 -1.48 -4.17 6.06
CA LYS A 135 -0.51 -4.18 4.96
C LYS A 135 0.89 -4.22 5.49
N SER A 136 1.72 -5.02 4.83
CA SER A 136 3.16 -4.99 5.02
C SER A 136 3.88 -4.68 3.72
N VAL A 137 4.98 -3.93 3.84
CA VAL A 137 5.96 -3.73 2.77
C VAL A 137 7.29 -4.27 3.29
N SER A 138 7.94 -5.08 2.48
CA SER A 138 9.23 -5.69 2.82
C SER A 138 10.20 -5.59 1.66
N ILE A 139 11.48 -5.69 1.95
CA ILE A 139 12.52 -5.95 0.95
C ILE A 139 12.32 -7.38 0.44
N ALA A 140 12.38 -7.56 -0.88
CA ALA A 140 12.28 -8.87 -1.51
C ALA A 140 13.48 -9.76 -1.14
N ASP A 141 13.20 -11.00 -0.79
CA ASP A 141 14.23 -12.04 -0.78
C ASP A 141 14.48 -12.45 -2.24
N ILE A 142 15.72 -12.25 -2.71
CA ILE A 142 16.11 -12.47 -4.12
C ILE A 142 15.99 -13.92 -4.58
N ASN A 143 15.91 -14.86 -3.64
CA ASN A 143 15.73 -16.28 -3.94
C ASN A 143 14.29 -16.63 -4.33
N TYR A 144 13.36 -15.69 -4.20
CA TYR A 144 11.94 -15.88 -4.50
C TYR A 144 11.45 -14.82 -5.48
N ASN A 145 10.52 -15.20 -6.34
CA ASN A 145 9.77 -14.22 -7.12
C ASN A 145 8.79 -13.43 -6.24
N LEU A 146 8.15 -12.40 -6.79
CA LEU A 146 7.22 -11.54 -6.06
C LEU A 146 6.11 -12.33 -5.35
N VAL A 147 5.48 -13.27 -6.05
CA VAL A 147 4.34 -14.04 -5.52
C VAL A 147 4.78 -14.98 -4.39
N ASP A 148 5.96 -15.60 -4.53
CA ASP A 148 6.46 -16.53 -3.51
C ASP A 148 6.97 -15.79 -2.28
N ASN A 149 7.54 -14.57 -2.42
CA ASN A 149 7.80 -13.68 -1.30
C ASN A 149 6.51 -13.36 -0.52
N GLN A 150 5.44 -12.99 -1.23
CA GLN A 150 4.13 -12.69 -0.62
C GLN A 150 3.56 -13.90 0.12
N LYS A 151 3.58 -15.08 -0.51
CA LYS A 151 3.09 -16.32 0.12
C LYS A 151 3.90 -16.70 1.35
N ARG A 152 5.24 -16.54 1.31
CA ARG A 152 6.13 -16.82 2.43
C ARG A 152 5.79 -15.94 3.63
N LEU A 153 5.68 -14.63 3.43
CA LEU A 153 5.31 -13.70 4.50
C LEU A 153 3.91 -13.98 5.04
N ALA A 154 2.94 -14.21 4.17
CA ALA A 154 1.58 -14.55 4.58
C ALA A 154 1.52 -15.83 5.43
N LYS A 155 2.33 -16.85 5.08
CA LYS A 155 2.44 -18.09 5.85
C LYS A 155 3.08 -17.84 7.22
N LEU A 156 4.18 -17.08 7.28
CA LEU A 156 4.85 -16.75 8.53
C LEU A 156 3.91 -16.01 9.50
N PHE A 157 3.13 -15.06 8.99
CA PHE A 157 2.19 -14.29 9.80
C PHE A 157 0.88 -15.02 10.13
N GLY A 158 0.68 -16.24 9.62
CA GLY A 158 -0.58 -16.98 9.77
C GLY A 158 -1.75 -16.33 9.03
N LEU A 159 -1.48 -15.57 7.95
CA LEU A 159 -2.46 -14.80 7.19
C LEU A 159 -2.64 -15.29 5.74
N SER A 160 -2.27 -16.52 5.42
CA SER A 160 -2.29 -17.07 4.05
C SER A 160 -3.65 -17.00 3.38
N ILE A 161 -4.73 -17.16 4.13
CA ILE A 161 -6.12 -17.11 3.60
C ILE A 161 -6.65 -15.68 3.48
N LYS A 162 -5.94 -14.70 4.02
CA LYS A 162 -6.33 -13.28 4.06
C LYS A 162 -5.63 -12.44 2.98
N ILE A 163 -4.63 -13.00 2.30
CA ILE A 163 -3.82 -12.26 1.32
C ILE A 163 -4.63 -11.92 0.06
N ASP A 164 -4.64 -10.63 -0.31
CA ASP A 164 -5.17 -10.18 -1.60
C ASP A 164 -4.25 -10.62 -2.75
N LYS A 165 -4.77 -11.52 -3.59
CA LYS A 165 -4.04 -12.00 -4.77
C LYS A 165 -3.79 -10.90 -5.81
N GLY A 166 -4.47 -9.76 -5.71
CA GLY A 166 -4.23 -8.59 -6.57
C GLY A 166 -2.86 -7.94 -6.37
N CYS A 167 -2.22 -8.16 -5.22
CA CYS A 167 -0.88 -7.61 -4.93
C CYS A 167 0.25 -8.17 -5.79
N LYS A 168 0.00 -9.22 -6.57
CA LYS A 168 0.94 -9.70 -7.61
C LYS A 168 1.13 -8.70 -8.76
N ASP A 169 0.19 -7.76 -8.92
CA ASP A 169 0.27 -6.67 -9.88
C ASP A 169 1.09 -5.53 -9.28
N SER A 170 2.25 -5.24 -9.85
CA SER A 170 3.14 -4.15 -9.40
C SER A 170 2.51 -2.76 -9.53
N SER A 171 1.52 -2.59 -10.40
CA SER A 171 0.75 -1.35 -10.55
C SER A 171 -0.37 -1.20 -9.52
N ARG A 172 -0.51 -2.16 -8.58
CA ARG A 172 -1.56 -2.12 -7.54
C ARG A 172 -1.41 -0.88 -6.67
N LEU A 173 -2.41 0.03 -6.73
CA LEU A 173 -2.48 1.18 -5.84
C LEU A 173 -2.85 0.74 -4.43
N SER A 174 -2.01 1.09 -3.47
CA SER A 174 -2.29 0.96 -2.05
C SER A 174 -2.62 2.32 -1.47
N TYR A 175 -3.88 2.53 -1.09
CA TYR A 175 -4.24 3.77 -0.40
C TYR A 175 -3.43 3.92 0.89
N ILE A 176 -2.94 5.14 1.14
CA ILE A 176 -2.11 5.42 2.32
C ILE A 176 -2.93 5.32 3.61
N PRO A 177 -2.29 4.94 4.74
CA PRO A 177 -2.90 5.07 6.06
C PRO A 177 -2.86 6.53 6.55
N LYS A 178 -3.61 6.85 7.61
CA LYS A 178 -3.27 7.98 8.47
C LYS A 178 -2.09 7.59 9.36
N TRP A 179 -1.36 8.60 9.88
CA TRP A 179 -0.14 8.37 10.65
C TRP A 179 -0.35 7.42 11.83
N ASP A 180 -1.45 7.58 12.58
CA ASP A 180 -1.77 6.75 13.75
C ASP A 180 -2.06 5.26 13.43
N ASP A 181 -2.30 4.95 12.17
CA ASP A 181 -2.51 3.60 11.68
C ASP A 181 -1.19 2.92 11.24
N ILE A 182 -0.06 3.64 11.22
CA ILE A 182 1.25 3.06 10.95
C ILE A 182 1.73 2.37 12.22
N LEU A 183 1.91 1.06 12.15
CA LEU A 183 2.30 0.22 13.27
C LEU A 183 3.81 0.00 13.35
N TYR A 184 4.48 0.06 12.21
CA TYR A 184 5.94 -0.04 12.09
C TYR A 184 6.40 0.68 10.83
N ILE A 185 7.52 1.40 10.93
CA ILE A 185 8.20 2.01 9.79
C ILE A 185 9.72 2.06 10.02
N ASP A 186 10.47 1.58 9.05
CA ASP A 186 11.91 1.78 8.90
C ASP A 186 12.10 2.74 7.70
N GLU A 187 12.06 4.03 7.99
CA GLU A 187 12.08 5.07 6.94
C GLU A 187 13.38 5.03 6.13
N GLU A 188 14.51 4.81 6.79
CA GLU A 188 15.80 4.73 6.10
C GLU A 188 15.77 3.64 5.03
N ARG A 189 15.38 2.42 5.40
CA ARG A 189 15.34 1.29 4.46
C ARG A 189 14.20 1.38 3.44
N LEU A 190 13.07 2.01 3.81
CA LEU A 190 11.93 2.18 2.91
C LEU A 190 12.25 3.15 1.74
N PHE A 191 13.06 4.19 1.99
CA PHE A 191 13.33 5.25 1.02
C PHE A 191 14.74 5.20 0.40
N SER A 192 15.71 4.55 1.04
CA SER A 192 17.07 4.39 0.52
C SER A 192 17.29 3.10 -0.27
N TYR A 193 16.30 2.19 -0.31
CA TYR A 193 16.42 0.95 -1.04
C TYR A 193 16.43 1.23 -2.56
N GLU A 194 17.57 1.00 -3.19
CA GLU A 194 17.83 1.10 -4.64
C GLU A 194 18.01 -0.29 -5.27
#